data_df24196342f3e372c7581bd2f7842c31
#
_entry.id   df24196342f3e372c7581bd2f7842c31
#
_cell.length_a   1.000
_cell.length_b   1.000
_cell.length_c   1.000
_cell.angle_alpha   90.00
_cell.angle_beta   90.00
_cell.angle_gamma   90.00
#
_symmetry.space_group_name_H-M   'P 1'
#
loop_
_entity.id
_entity.type
_entity.pdbx_description
1 polymer ?
#
loop_
_entity_poly.entity_id
_entity_poly.type
_entity_poly.pdbx_seq_one_letter_code
_entity_poly.pdbx_strand_id
1 'polypeptide(L)'
;MLILFLLMGIASFLYFAFLWTTTALSDIWIWLIIGLLHLFLSFLFRKKAKWKRNSLLFRAKVFCLSTYCIFIALFFALCFFLSRYKFGKAENNLDYVLVLGCELEDNRPSQTLKKRLELAANYAEDNPNTRFILVGGRGKYSASAESSVMYHALLRSGISGDRLLMEFYSKNTKEKIQFGLNSIAEWREELYFQDMEVQREKGLNFQDEEYSYIKEDVLEWEDRPPHVGILSSQYQLFHCMAFAKEEQEYYFVTMSAEEPLYLIPHYYTREVLSVLLGRLFHQI
;
A
#
# COMPACT_ATOMS: atom_id res chain seq x y z
N MET A 1 19.45 -30.15 -9.65
CA MET A 1 19.30 -28.86 -10.34
C MET A 1 18.26 -28.90 -11.45
N LEU A 2 18.37 -29.76 -12.49
CA LEU A 2 17.42 -29.85 -13.59
C LEU A 2 15.96 -30.04 -13.10
N ILE A 3 15.72 -31.05 -12.26
CA ILE A 3 14.38 -31.34 -11.72
C ILE A 3 13.86 -30.18 -10.86
N LEU A 4 14.71 -29.55 -10.05
CA LEU A 4 14.34 -28.42 -9.22
C LEU A 4 13.83 -27.24 -10.06
N PHE A 5 14.60 -26.81 -11.07
CA PHE A 5 14.18 -25.73 -11.97
C PHE A 5 12.93 -26.08 -12.77
N LEU A 6 12.78 -27.34 -13.18
CA LEU A 6 11.57 -27.81 -13.86
C LEU A 6 10.34 -27.68 -12.94
N LEU A 7 10.44 -28.14 -11.70
CA LEU A 7 9.35 -28.06 -10.73
C LEU A 7 9.01 -26.61 -10.38
N MET A 8 10.00 -25.73 -10.20
CA MET A 8 9.76 -24.31 -9.97
C MET A 8 9.08 -23.63 -11.16
N GLY A 9 9.48 -23.99 -12.40
CA GLY A 9 8.82 -23.50 -13.61
C GLY A 9 7.35 -23.92 -13.67
N ILE A 10 7.06 -25.20 -13.44
CA ILE A 10 5.69 -25.73 -13.43
C ILE A 10 4.87 -25.05 -12.31
N ALA A 11 5.42 -24.92 -11.10
CA ALA A 11 4.75 -24.26 -9.99
C ALA A 11 4.39 -22.79 -10.32
N SER A 12 5.30 -22.05 -10.99
CA SER A 12 5.05 -20.67 -11.43
C SER A 12 3.91 -20.60 -12.44
N PHE A 13 3.82 -21.53 -13.41
CA PHE A 13 2.70 -21.58 -14.36
C PHE A 13 1.38 -21.96 -13.70
N LEU A 14 1.39 -22.91 -12.79
CA LEU A 14 0.19 -23.28 -12.03
C LEU A 14 -0.30 -22.11 -11.16
N TYR A 15 0.61 -21.38 -10.54
CA TYR A 15 0.26 -20.20 -9.75
C TYR A 15 -0.26 -19.05 -10.63
N PHE A 16 0.33 -18.84 -11.82
CA PHE A 16 -0.22 -17.91 -12.81
C PHE A 16 -1.66 -18.29 -13.19
N ALA A 17 -1.92 -19.55 -13.56
CA ALA A 17 -3.25 -20.02 -13.93
C ALA A 17 -4.26 -19.87 -12.78
N PHE A 18 -3.83 -20.13 -11.56
CA PHE A 18 -4.63 -19.94 -10.37
C PHE A 18 -5.01 -18.46 -10.20
N LEU A 19 -4.04 -17.54 -10.24
CA LEU A 19 -4.31 -16.11 -10.13
C LEU A 19 -5.20 -15.60 -11.26
N TRP A 20 -4.99 -16.07 -12.49
CA TRP A 20 -5.80 -15.72 -13.66
C TRP A 20 -7.28 -16.06 -13.47
N THR A 21 -7.58 -17.16 -12.82
CA THR A 21 -8.97 -17.62 -12.62
C THR A 21 -9.63 -17.07 -11.35
N THR A 22 -8.84 -16.61 -10.38
CA THR A 22 -9.35 -16.22 -9.05
C THR A 22 -9.27 -14.73 -8.76
N THR A 23 -8.52 -13.97 -9.57
CA THR A 23 -8.28 -12.54 -9.31
C THR A 23 -8.36 -11.70 -10.58
N ALA A 24 -8.63 -10.40 -10.44
CA ALA A 24 -8.58 -9.43 -11.54
C ALA A 24 -7.26 -8.64 -11.57
N LEU A 25 -6.17 -9.18 -10.98
CA LEU A 25 -4.88 -8.51 -10.90
C LEU A 25 -4.24 -8.35 -12.29
N SER A 26 -3.71 -7.17 -12.57
CA SER A 26 -3.12 -6.84 -13.88
C SER A 26 -1.70 -7.40 -14.08
N ASP A 27 -0.95 -7.58 -12.99
CA ASP A 27 0.51 -7.83 -13.04
C ASP A 27 0.89 -9.32 -12.94
N ILE A 28 -0.08 -10.23 -13.05
CA ILE A 28 0.14 -11.68 -12.91
C ILE A 28 1.10 -12.27 -13.95
N TRP A 29 1.32 -11.57 -15.08
CA TRP A 29 2.27 -11.96 -16.15
C TRP A 29 3.71 -12.17 -15.67
N ILE A 30 4.06 -11.58 -14.54
CA ILE A 30 5.33 -11.79 -13.84
C ILE A 30 5.61 -13.29 -13.64
N TRP A 31 4.58 -14.08 -13.31
CA TRP A 31 4.70 -15.52 -13.06
C TRP A 31 4.94 -16.34 -14.31
N LEU A 32 4.46 -15.87 -15.49
CA LEU A 32 4.85 -16.46 -16.78
C LEU A 32 6.33 -16.23 -17.07
N ILE A 33 6.83 -15.02 -16.84
CA ILE A 33 8.24 -14.68 -17.06
C ILE A 33 9.13 -15.52 -16.11
N ILE A 34 8.77 -15.61 -14.83
CA ILE A 34 9.48 -16.44 -13.84
C ILE A 34 9.44 -17.91 -14.26
N GLY A 35 8.30 -18.42 -14.71
CA GLY A 35 8.15 -19.79 -15.19
C GLY A 35 9.04 -20.09 -16.40
N LEU A 36 9.04 -19.22 -17.40
CA LEU A 36 9.89 -19.34 -18.59
C LEU A 36 11.38 -19.28 -18.24
N LEU A 37 11.79 -18.41 -17.33
CA LEU A 37 13.16 -18.33 -16.83
C LEU A 37 13.61 -19.66 -16.20
N HIS A 38 12.78 -20.26 -15.35
CA HIS A 38 13.09 -21.53 -14.71
C HIS A 38 13.14 -22.69 -15.71
N LEU A 39 12.25 -22.73 -16.71
CA LEU A 39 12.32 -23.71 -17.79
C LEU A 39 13.59 -23.56 -18.61
N PHE A 40 13.98 -22.32 -18.93
CA PHE A 40 15.25 -22.04 -19.62
C PHE A 40 16.46 -22.50 -18.80
N LEU A 41 16.50 -22.21 -17.51
CA LEU A 41 17.55 -22.72 -16.61
C LEU A 41 17.54 -24.25 -16.57
N SER A 42 16.38 -24.89 -16.47
CA SER A 42 16.26 -26.35 -16.54
C SER A 42 16.85 -26.90 -17.83
N PHE A 43 16.54 -26.28 -18.97
CA PHE A 43 17.11 -26.68 -20.28
C PHE A 43 18.65 -26.55 -20.31
N LEU A 44 19.19 -25.43 -19.80
CA LEU A 44 20.66 -25.23 -19.69
C LEU A 44 21.38 -26.32 -18.87
N PHE A 45 20.70 -26.80 -17.81
CA PHE A 45 21.26 -27.84 -16.93
C PHE A 45 20.94 -29.29 -17.38
N ARG A 46 20.19 -29.48 -18.49
CA ARG A 46 19.77 -30.79 -18.99
C ARG A 46 20.94 -31.66 -19.49
N LYS A 47 21.94 -31.06 -20.15
CA LYS A 47 23.03 -31.81 -20.73
C LYS A 47 24.02 -32.29 -19.65
N LYS A 48 24.07 -33.60 -19.39
CA LYS A 48 25.15 -34.31 -18.66
C LYS A 48 26.44 -34.34 -19.49
N ALA A 49 26.85 -33.21 -20.08
CA ALA A 49 28.14 -33.20 -20.78
C ALA A 49 29.24 -33.42 -19.74
N LYS A 50 30.18 -34.36 -19.98
CA LYS A 50 31.45 -34.48 -19.26
C LYS A 50 32.30 -33.26 -19.58
N TRP A 51 31.97 -32.13 -18.95
CA TRP A 51 32.58 -30.85 -19.23
C TRP A 51 33.92 -30.80 -18.54
N LYS A 52 34.99 -30.56 -19.32
CA LYS A 52 36.28 -30.23 -18.72
C LYS A 52 36.06 -28.99 -17.83
N ARG A 53 36.54 -29.05 -16.57
CA ARG A 53 36.42 -27.99 -15.55
C ARG A 53 36.87 -26.60 -16.00
N ASN A 54 37.70 -26.53 -17.06
CA ASN A 54 38.20 -25.29 -17.66
C ASN A 54 37.49 -24.87 -18.95
N SER A 55 36.38 -25.50 -19.35
CA SER A 55 35.65 -25.08 -20.55
C SER A 55 34.89 -23.77 -20.30
N LEU A 56 34.84 -22.89 -21.30
CA LEU A 56 34.09 -21.62 -21.25
C LEU A 56 32.64 -21.86 -20.81
N LEU A 57 32.02 -22.91 -21.32
CA LEU A 57 30.63 -23.26 -20.99
C LEU A 57 30.44 -23.70 -19.53
N PHE A 58 31.43 -24.34 -18.91
CA PHE A 58 31.41 -24.65 -17.47
C PHE A 58 31.44 -23.35 -16.66
N ARG A 59 32.36 -22.43 -16.99
CA ARG A 59 32.45 -21.11 -16.32
C ARG A 59 31.17 -20.33 -16.47
N ALA A 60 30.57 -20.31 -17.67
CA ALA A 60 29.28 -19.64 -17.90
C ALA A 60 28.15 -20.23 -17.04
N LYS A 61 28.07 -21.57 -16.91
CA LYS A 61 27.07 -22.20 -16.02
C LYS A 61 27.26 -21.84 -14.55
N VAL A 62 28.51 -21.88 -14.07
CA VAL A 62 28.83 -21.50 -12.69
C VAL A 62 28.45 -20.02 -12.47
N PHE A 63 28.79 -19.16 -13.42
CA PHE A 63 28.42 -17.73 -13.35
C PHE A 63 26.90 -17.53 -13.31
N CYS A 64 26.14 -18.14 -14.22
CA CYS A 64 24.69 -18.06 -14.22
C CYS A 64 24.07 -18.58 -12.92
N LEU A 65 24.59 -19.68 -12.38
CA LEU A 65 24.08 -20.23 -11.12
C LEU A 65 24.41 -19.33 -9.93
N SER A 66 25.64 -18.80 -9.84
CA SER A 66 26.01 -17.88 -8.75
C SER A 66 25.18 -16.59 -8.82
N THR A 67 25.00 -16.00 -10.01
CA THR A 67 24.15 -14.82 -10.20
C THR A 67 22.71 -15.10 -9.78
N TYR A 68 22.15 -16.26 -10.16
CA TYR A 68 20.82 -16.68 -9.75
C TYR A 68 20.71 -16.82 -8.22
N CYS A 69 21.69 -17.48 -7.56
CA CYS A 69 21.69 -17.63 -6.10
C CYS A 69 21.80 -16.29 -5.39
N ILE A 70 22.63 -15.36 -5.88
CA ILE A 70 22.74 -14.00 -5.33
C ILE A 70 21.42 -13.26 -5.47
N PHE A 71 20.78 -13.34 -6.65
CA PHE A 71 19.48 -12.70 -6.88
C PHE A 71 18.40 -13.24 -5.92
N ILE A 72 18.33 -14.57 -5.75
CA ILE A 72 17.38 -15.20 -4.82
C ILE A 72 17.66 -14.79 -3.36
N ALA A 73 18.93 -14.76 -2.95
CA ALA A 73 19.30 -14.31 -1.61
C ALA A 73 18.89 -12.84 -1.37
N LEU A 74 19.16 -11.96 -2.34
CA LEU A 74 18.74 -10.55 -2.29
C LEU A 74 17.22 -10.41 -2.27
N PHE A 75 16.50 -11.19 -3.08
CA PHE A 75 15.05 -11.20 -3.10
C PHE A 75 14.47 -11.56 -1.73
N PHE A 76 14.93 -12.64 -1.10
CA PHE A 76 14.46 -13.03 0.23
C PHE A 76 14.89 -12.03 1.31
N ALA A 77 16.07 -11.42 1.21
CA ALA A 77 16.50 -10.36 2.11
C ALA A 77 15.58 -9.14 2.03
N LEU A 78 15.19 -8.73 0.82
CA LEU A 78 14.24 -7.64 0.61
C LEU A 78 12.83 -8.01 1.09
N CYS A 79 12.34 -9.22 0.82
CA CYS A 79 11.06 -9.69 1.37
C CYS A 79 11.07 -9.66 2.90
N PHE A 80 12.16 -10.11 3.52
CA PHE A 80 12.33 -10.06 4.98
C PHE A 80 12.34 -8.62 5.49
N PHE A 81 13.06 -7.73 4.81
CA PHE A 81 13.09 -6.31 5.16
C PHE A 81 11.70 -5.66 5.07
N LEU A 82 10.97 -5.89 3.98
CA LEU A 82 9.59 -5.40 3.81
C LEU A 82 8.65 -6.00 4.85
N SER A 83 8.82 -7.28 5.21
CA SER A 83 7.99 -7.93 6.22
C SER A 83 8.21 -7.39 7.63
N ARG A 84 9.35 -6.78 7.90
CA ARG A 84 9.63 -6.12 9.20
C ARG A 84 8.95 -4.76 9.36
N TYR A 85 8.46 -4.18 8.27
CA TYR A 85 7.65 -2.96 8.33
C TYR A 85 6.24 -3.20 8.88
N LYS A 86 6.07 -4.29 9.63
CA LYS A 86 4.86 -4.64 10.39
C LYS A 86 4.90 -3.90 11.73
N PHE A 87 4.54 -2.64 11.75
CA PHE A 87 4.77 -1.82 12.91
C PHE A 87 3.58 -1.19 13.53
N GLY A 88 3.61 -1.35 14.83
CA GLY A 88 2.80 -0.68 15.82
C GLY A 88 1.34 -1.18 15.81
N LYS A 89 0.81 -1.47 16.97
CA LYS A 89 -0.62 -1.28 17.17
C LYS A 89 -0.90 0.15 16.71
N ALA A 90 -1.91 0.33 15.89
CA ALA A 90 -2.43 1.66 15.62
C ALA A 90 -2.58 2.40 16.95
N GLU A 91 -1.95 3.56 17.06
CA GLU A 91 -2.17 4.43 18.21
C GLU A 91 -3.65 4.75 18.27
N ASN A 92 -4.20 4.83 19.48
CA ASN A 92 -5.58 5.27 19.66
C ASN A 92 -5.68 6.78 19.40
N ASN A 93 -6.85 7.23 18.97
CA ASN A 93 -7.17 8.64 18.77
C ASN A 93 -6.25 9.37 17.78
N LEU A 94 -5.95 8.70 16.63
CA LEU A 94 -5.35 9.38 15.50
C LEU A 94 -6.32 10.46 14.99
N ASP A 95 -5.80 11.60 14.57
CA ASP A 95 -6.62 12.68 14.01
C ASP A 95 -7.20 12.24 12.66
N TYR A 96 -6.36 11.64 11.83
CA TYR A 96 -6.73 11.18 10.50
C TYR A 96 -6.21 9.77 10.21
N VAL A 97 -6.95 9.02 9.40
CA VAL A 97 -6.48 7.75 8.82
C VAL A 97 -6.58 7.83 7.30
N LEU A 98 -5.44 7.74 6.64
CA LEU A 98 -5.32 7.65 5.20
C LEU A 98 -5.52 6.19 4.78
N VAL A 99 -6.69 5.87 4.22
CA VAL A 99 -7.00 4.51 3.75
C VAL A 99 -6.63 4.40 2.28
N LEU A 100 -5.55 3.68 1.98
CA LEU A 100 -5.11 3.50 0.61
C LEU A 100 -5.95 2.44 -0.11
N GLY A 101 -6.57 2.83 -1.21
CA GLY A 101 -7.25 1.94 -2.12
C GLY A 101 -6.30 0.98 -2.84
N CYS A 102 -6.86 -0.06 -3.41
CA CYS A 102 -6.20 -0.99 -4.32
C CYS A 102 -7.18 -1.47 -5.39
N GLU A 103 -6.69 -2.26 -6.35
CA GLU A 103 -7.47 -2.73 -7.49
C GLU A 103 -8.83 -3.30 -7.08
N LEU A 104 -9.87 -2.94 -7.86
CA LEU A 104 -11.23 -3.42 -7.68
C LEU A 104 -11.44 -4.70 -8.54
N GLU A 105 -12.29 -5.60 -8.05
CA GLU A 105 -12.77 -6.78 -8.75
C GLU A 105 -14.24 -6.53 -9.16
N ASP A 106 -14.51 -6.40 -10.45
CA ASP A 106 -15.86 -6.10 -10.98
C ASP A 106 -16.54 -4.89 -10.30
N ASN A 107 -15.79 -3.81 -10.10
CA ASN A 107 -16.22 -2.61 -9.36
C ASN A 107 -16.63 -2.87 -7.89
N ARG A 108 -16.15 -3.96 -7.30
CA ARG A 108 -16.32 -4.30 -5.89
C ARG A 108 -14.98 -4.33 -5.19
N PRO A 109 -14.94 -4.22 -3.86
CA PRO A 109 -13.70 -4.35 -3.12
C PRO A 109 -13.09 -5.74 -3.36
N SER A 110 -11.82 -5.79 -3.79
CA SER A 110 -11.03 -7.02 -3.82
C SER A 110 -10.85 -7.58 -2.41
N GLN A 111 -10.35 -8.82 -2.29
CA GLN A 111 -10.09 -9.42 -0.97
C GLN A 111 -9.12 -8.59 -0.14
N THR A 112 -8.08 -8.06 -0.76
CA THR A 112 -7.12 -7.12 -0.14
C THR A 112 -7.80 -5.86 0.36
N LEU A 113 -8.65 -5.23 -0.48
CA LEU A 113 -9.36 -4.02 -0.09
C LEU A 113 -10.35 -4.28 1.04
N LYS A 114 -11.04 -5.42 1.04
CA LYS A 114 -11.94 -5.82 2.15
C LYS A 114 -11.20 -5.86 3.48
N LYS A 115 -9.98 -6.41 3.51
CA LYS A 115 -9.17 -6.46 4.75
C LYS A 115 -8.76 -5.07 5.25
N ARG A 116 -8.45 -4.14 4.34
CA ARG A 116 -8.18 -2.74 4.70
C ARG A 116 -9.43 -2.05 5.26
N LEU A 117 -10.58 -2.25 4.62
CA LEU A 117 -11.86 -1.68 5.07
C LEU A 117 -12.32 -2.27 6.39
N GLU A 118 -12.13 -3.57 6.62
CA GLU A 118 -12.38 -4.23 7.90
C GLU A 118 -11.55 -3.61 9.02
N LEU A 119 -10.25 -3.40 8.78
CA LEU A 119 -9.36 -2.74 9.75
C LEU A 119 -9.78 -1.28 10.00
N ALA A 120 -10.14 -0.53 8.94
CA ALA A 120 -10.62 0.84 9.07
C ALA A 120 -11.92 0.92 9.88
N ALA A 121 -12.87 0.02 9.63
CA ALA A 121 -14.14 -0.03 10.34
C ALA A 121 -13.96 -0.35 11.82
N ASN A 122 -13.16 -1.37 12.15
CA ASN A 122 -12.85 -1.73 13.53
C ASN A 122 -12.15 -0.57 14.27
N TYR A 123 -11.22 0.09 13.60
CA TYR A 123 -10.54 1.25 14.19
C TYR A 123 -11.51 2.43 14.42
N ALA A 124 -12.44 2.67 13.49
CA ALA A 124 -13.42 3.74 13.58
C ALA A 124 -14.43 3.55 14.73
N GLU A 125 -14.73 2.29 15.07
CA GLU A 125 -15.62 1.94 16.20
C GLU A 125 -14.96 2.30 17.54
N ASP A 126 -13.67 1.99 17.69
CA ASP A 126 -12.91 2.30 18.91
C ASP A 126 -12.48 3.77 19.00
N ASN A 127 -12.47 4.51 17.88
CA ASN A 127 -11.95 5.87 17.78
C ASN A 127 -12.98 6.81 17.09
N PRO A 128 -14.02 7.26 17.79
CA PRO A 128 -15.15 7.99 17.21
C PRO A 128 -14.77 9.35 16.60
N ASN A 129 -13.70 9.99 17.07
CA ASN A 129 -13.26 11.32 16.61
C ASN A 129 -12.31 11.25 15.39
N THR A 130 -11.79 10.08 15.06
CA THR A 130 -10.88 9.93 13.91
C THR A 130 -11.62 10.11 12.59
N ARG A 131 -11.03 10.87 11.68
CA ARG A 131 -11.50 11.09 10.31
C ARG A 131 -10.74 10.23 9.32
N PHE A 132 -11.40 9.83 8.23
CA PHE A 132 -10.83 8.91 7.25
C PHE A 132 -10.77 9.56 5.88
N ILE A 133 -9.58 9.57 5.28
CA ILE A 133 -9.36 9.99 3.90
C ILE A 133 -9.21 8.74 3.05
N LEU A 134 -10.16 8.53 2.16
CA LEU A 134 -10.24 7.37 1.28
C LEU A 134 -9.56 7.71 -0.04
N VAL A 135 -8.37 7.17 -0.23
CA VAL A 135 -7.49 7.60 -1.32
C VAL A 135 -7.41 6.54 -2.40
N GLY A 136 -7.83 6.90 -3.60
CA GLY A 136 -7.72 6.00 -4.73
C GLY A 136 -8.59 6.41 -5.90
N GLY A 137 -7.94 6.71 -7.00
CA GLY A 137 -8.57 7.10 -8.24
C GLY A 137 -9.21 5.94 -9.00
N ARG A 138 -9.56 6.20 -10.25
CA ARG A 138 -10.15 5.21 -11.15
C ARG A 138 -9.05 4.35 -11.75
N GLY A 139 -9.09 3.05 -11.50
CA GLY A 139 -8.23 2.06 -12.16
C GLY A 139 -8.49 1.98 -13.66
N LYS A 140 -7.50 1.53 -14.44
CA LYS A 140 -7.56 1.48 -15.91
C LYS A 140 -8.78 0.73 -16.46
N TYR A 141 -9.24 -0.30 -15.76
CA TYR A 141 -10.33 -1.17 -16.16
C TYR A 141 -11.56 -1.07 -15.26
N SER A 142 -11.58 -0.13 -14.31
CA SER A 142 -12.68 0.06 -13.37
C SER A 142 -13.62 1.14 -13.84
N ALA A 143 -14.94 0.94 -13.68
CA ALA A 143 -15.95 1.97 -13.93
C ALA A 143 -15.97 3.01 -12.81
N SER A 144 -15.67 2.61 -11.57
CA SER A 144 -15.70 3.44 -10.37
C SER A 144 -14.29 3.74 -9.84
N ALA A 145 -14.14 4.85 -9.13
CA ALA A 145 -12.94 5.14 -8.36
C ALA A 145 -12.85 4.22 -7.12
N GLU A 146 -11.64 3.86 -6.72
CA GLU A 146 -11.41 3.04 -5.52
C GLU A 146 -11.98 3.73 -4.27
N SER A 147 -11.76 5.04 -4.13
CA SER A 147 -12.28 5.86 -3.02
C SER A 147 -13.81 5.83 -2.91
N SER A 148 -14.54 5.89 -4.03
CA SER A 148 -15.99 5.80 -4.03
C SER A 148 -16.51 4.45 -3.53
N VAL A 149 -15.85 3.36 -3.96
CA VAL A 149 -16.20 2.00 -3.50
C VAL A 149 -15.91 1.84 -2.01
N MET A 150 -14.78 2.40 -1.52
CA MET A 150 -14.43 2.40 -0.11
C MET A 150 -15.45 3.19 0.73
N TYR A 151 -15.84 4.39 0.27
CA TYR A 151 -16.83 5.24 0.92
C TYR A 151 -18.14 4.50 1.17
N HIS A 152 -18.71 3.92 0.12
CA HIS A 152 -19.95 3.17 0.26
C HIS A 152 -19.82 1.92 1.12
N ALA A 153 -18.64 1.31 1.16
CA ALA A 153 -18.40 0.16 2.03
C ALA A 153 -18.37 0.58 3.51
N LEU A 154 -17.66 1.66 3.85
CA LEU A 154 -17.54 2.15 5.22
C LEU A 154 -18.86 2.75 5.74
N LEU A 155 -19.63 3.44 4.89
CA LEU A 155 -21.01 3.84 5.25
C LEU A 155 -21.87 2.64 5.64
N ARG A 156 -21.81 1.54 4.88
CA ARG A 156 -22.54 0.30 5.21
C ARG A 156 -22.05 -0.36 6.50
N SER A 157 -20.82 -0.11 6.89
CA SER A 157 -20.26 -0.54 8.19
C SER A 157 -20.64 0.38 9.35
N GLY A 158 -21.47 1.43 9.10
CA GLY A 158 -21.99 2.31 10.16
C GLY A 158 -21.13 3.54 10.45
N ILE A 159 -20.07 3.80 9.67
CA ILE A 159 -19.28 5.02 9.84
C ILE A 159 -20.03 6.20 9.23
N SER A 160 -20.16 7.29 9.98
CA SER A 160 -20.85 8.50 9.52
C SER A 160 -20.11 9.17 8.35
N GLY A 161 -20.89 9.71 7.38
CA GLY A 161 -20.34 10.30 6.16
C GLY A 161 -19.51 11.57 6.39
N ASP A 162 -19.79 12.32 7.47
CA ASP A 162 -19.02 13.49 7.91
C ASP A 162 -17.59 13.17 8.38
N ARG A 163 -17.32 11.89 8.65
CA ARG A 163 -15.98 11.37 8.99
C ARG A 163 -15.21 10.83 7.77
N LEU A 164 -15.81 10.83 6.58
CA LEU A 164 -15.26 10.21 5.37
C LEU A 164 -15.04 11.25 4.27
N LEU A 165 -13.80 11.43 3.86
CA LEU A 165 -13.44 12.24 2.70
C LEU A 165 -12.90 11.35 1.58
N MET A 166 -13.20 11.69 0.32
CA MET A 166 -12.77 10.90 -0.84
C MET A 166 -11.79 11.68 -1.71
N GLU A 167 -10.66 11.04 -2.06
CA GLU A 167 -9.73 11.49 -3.07
C GLU A 167 -9.82 10.59 -4.31
N PHE A 168 -10.05 11.15 -5.51
CA PHE A 168 -10.42 10.41 -6.74
C PHE A 168 -9.35 10.40 -7.84
N TYR A 169 -8.27 11.16 -7.70
CA TYR A 169 -7.38 11.47 -8.81
C TYR A 169 -6.08 10.66 -8.80
N SER A 170 -5.70 10.14 -7.65
CA SER A 170 -4.46 9.42 -7.46
C SER A 170 -4.39 8.12 -8.26
N LYS A 171 -3.25 7.88 -8.93
CA LYS A 171 -3.02 6.71 -9.81
C LYS A 171 -1.94 5.76 -9.31
N ASN A 172 -1.08 6.23 -8.44
CA ASN A 172 0.05 5.47 -7.89
C ASN A 172 0.22 5.77 -6.38
N THR A 173 1.09 5.02 -5.71
CA THR A 173 1.27 5.13 -4.25
C THR A 173 1.76 6.52 -3.84
N LYS A 174 2.67 7.14 -4.61
CA LYS A 174 3.16 8.48 -4.32
C LYS A 174 2.03 9.52 -4.37
N GLU A 175 1.25 9.51 -5.46
CA GLU A 175 0.08 10.39 -5.59
C GLU A 175 -0.96 10.14 -4.50
N LYS A 176 -1.19 8.88 -4.12
CA LYS A 176 -2.11 8.54 -3.02
C LYS A 176 -1.69 9.20 -1.71
N ILE A 177 -0.41 9.19 -1.38
CA ILE A 177 0.08 9.86 -0.17
C ILE A 177 -0.04 11.38 -0.33
N GLN A 178 0.49 11.96 -1.40
CA GLN A 178 0.51 13.42 -1.60
C GLN A 178 -0.90 14.01 -1.67
N PHE A 179 -1.79 13.45 -2.50
CA PHE A 179 -3.15 13.98 -2.64
C PHE A 179 -3.99 13.75 -1.40
N GLY A 180 -3.77 12.61 -0.70
CA GLY A 180 -4.43 12.36 0.57
C GLY A 180 -4.02 13.37 1.64
N LEU A 181 -2.75 13.75 1.73
CA LEU A 181 -2.27 14.78 2.67
C LEU A 181 -2.78 16.16 2.29
N ASN A 182 -2.82 16.50 0.99
CA ASN A 182 -3.44 17.74 0.52
C ASN A 182 -4.92 17.79 0.92
N SER A 183 -5.65 16.68 0.78
CA SER A 183 -7.05 16.59 1.20
C SER A 183 -7.23 16.76 2.71
N ILE A 184 -6.25 16.34 3.54
CA ILE A 184 -6.27 16.63 4.98
C ILE A 184 -6.10 18.14 5.21
N ALA A 185 -5.16 18.79 4.53
CA ALA A 185 -4.91 20.22 4.68
C ALA A 185 -6.15 21.04 4.28
N GLU A 186 -6.75 20.75 3.12
CA GLU A 186 -7.98 21.38 2.64
C GLU A 186 -9.14 21.17 3.63
N TRP A 187 -9.33 19.97 4.14
CA TRP A 187 -10.38 19.66 5.10
C TRP A 187 -10.20 20.37 6.43
N ARG A 188 -8.97 20.51 6.91
CA ARG A 188 -8.65 21.28 8.12
C ARG A 188 -9.00 22.77 7.93
N GLU A 189 -8.66 23.33 6.78
CA GLU A 189 -8.97 24.72 6.45
C GLU A 189 -10.47 24.94 6.38
N GLU A 190 -11.22 24.05 5.74
CA GLU A 190 -12.68 24.12 5.66
C GLU A 190 -13.34 24.06 7.06
N LEU A 191 -12.90 23.14 7.93
CA LEU A 191 -13.39 23.03 9.29
C LEU A 191 -13.11 24.28 10.11
N TYR A 192 -11.93 24.88 9.95
CA TYR A 192 -11.58 26.13 10.61
C TYR A 192 -12.53 27.27 10.19
N PHE A 193 -12.83 27.41 8.90
CA PHE A 193 -13.76 28.42 8.42
C PHE A 193 -15.19 28.17 8.89
N GLN A 194 -15.64 26.92 8.89
CA GLN A 194 -17.00 26.58 9.39
C GLN A 194 -17.13 26.92 10.87
N ASP A 195 -16.11 26.63 11.68
CA ASP A 195 -16.15 26.96 13.10
C ASP A 195 -16.17 28.47 13.33
N MET A 196 -15.38 29.21 12.56
CA MET A 196 -15.39 30.70 12.58
C MET A 196 -16.76 31.29 12.22
N GLU A 197 -17.47 30.72 11.22
CA GLU A 197 -18.83 31.18 10.86
C GLU A 197 -19.81 30.91 11.96
N VAL A 198 -19.82 29.72 12.57
CA VAL A 198 -20.67 29.35 13.69
C VAL A 198 -20.44 30.27 14.89
N GLN A 199 -19.21 30.63 15.19
CA GLN A 199 -18.89 31.54 16.28
C GLN A 199 -19.35 32.97 15.99
N ARG A 200 -19.23 33.45 14.75
CA ARG A 200 -19.72 34.73 14.30
C ARG A 200 -21.25 34.84 14.40
N GLU A 201 -21.95 33.74 14.05
CA GLU A 201 -23.42 33.68 14.19
C GLU A 201 -23.88 33.72 15.65
N LYS A 202 -23.08 33.12 16.57
CA LYS A 202 -23.33 33.19 18.02
C LYS A 202 -23.04 34.56 18.65
N GLY A 203 -22.52 35.52 17.86
CA GLY A 203 -22.21 36.87 18.33
C GLY A 203 -20.95 36.94 19.21
N LEU A 204 -20.11 35.89 19.22
CA LEU A 204 -18.85 35.87 19.95
C LEU A 204 -17.83 36.73 19.21
N ASN A 205 -17.25 37.72 19.90
CA ASN A 205 -16.18 38.54 19.37
C ASN A 205 -14.82 37.93 19.72
N PHE A 206 -13.80 38.16 18.88
CA PHE A 206 -12.41 37.70 19.07
C PHE A 206 -11.75 38.16 20.38
N GLN A 207 -12.41 39.03 21.17
CA GLN A 207 -11.91 39.58 22.42
C GLN A 207 -12.60 39.00 23.67
N ASP A 208 -13.59 38.10 23.51
CA ASP A 208 -14.29 37.51 24.65
C ASP A 208 -13.48 36.36 25.25
N GLU A 209 -13.45 36.26 26.59
CA GLU A 209 -12.76 35.19 27.31
C GLU A 209 -13.26 33.79 26.85
N GLU A 210 -14.56 33.67 26.57
CA GLU A 210 -15.18 32.45 26.06
C GLU A 210 -14.63 32.04 24.69
N TYR A 211 -14.23 33.02 23.83
CA TYR A 211 -13.51 32.77 22.59
C TYR A 211 -12.09 32.21 22.83
N SER A 212 -11.44 32.64 23.90
CA SER A 212 -10.10 32.16 24.25
C SER A 212 -10.09 30.65 24.63
N TYR A 213 -11.13 30.19 25.34
CA TYR A 213 -11.28 28.75 25.68
C TYR A 213 -11.57 27.91 24.46
N ILE A 214 -12.44 28.37 23.56
CA ILE A 214 -12.75 27.66 22.31
C ILE A 214 -11.54 27.68 21.37
N LYS A 215 -10.80 28.79 21.37
CA LYS A 215 -9.55 28.92 20.63
C LYS A 215 -8.46 28.00 21.17
N GLU A 216 -8.39 27.75 22.47
CA GLU A 216 -7.47 26.77 23.06
C GLU A 216 -7.80 25.34 22.57
N ASP A 217 -9.08 24.92 22.56
CA ASP A 217 -9.50 23.62 22.04
C ASP A 217 -9.23 23.46 20.54
N VAL A 218 -9.40 24.53 19.74
CA VAL A 218 -9.11 24.55 18.30
C VAL A 218 -7.60 24.70 18.06
N LEU A 219 -6.88 25.50 18.86
CA LEU A 219 -5.45 25.73 18.77
C LEU A 219 -4.62 24.57 19.32
N GLU A 220 -5.14 23.73 20.24
CA GLU A 220 -4.47 22.47 20.59
C GLU A 220 -4.21 21.60 19.38
N TRP A 221 -5.00 21.78 18.31
CA TRP A 221 -4.80 21.13 17.02
C TRP A 221 -3.73 21.85 16.15
N GLU A 222 -3.52 23.16 16.35
CA GLU A 222 -2.51 23.93 15.59
C GLU A 222 -1.11 23.78 16.18
N ASP A 223 -0.98 23.58 17.49
CA ASP A 223 0.32 23.53 18.19
C ASP A 223 1.05 22.19 18.08
N ARG A 224 0.39 21.12 17.61
CA ARG A 224 1.03 19.82 17.39
C ARG A 224 0.83 19.32 15.94
N PRO A 225 1.83 18.63 15.39
CA PRO A 225 1.63 17.98 14.10
C PRO A 225 0.50 16.96 14.18
N PRO A 226 -0.47 16.96 13.23
CA PRO A 226 -1.54 15.97 13.20
C PRO A 226 -1.01 14.56 13.13
N HIS A 227 -1.60 13.66 13.92
CA HIS A 227 -1.29 12.24 13.91
C HIS A 227 -2.06 11.54 12.80
N VAL A 228 -1.34 11.09 11.77
CA VAL A 228 -1.93 10.47 10.58
C VAL A 228 -1.57 9.00 10.50
N GLY A 229 -2.59 8.14 10.56
CA GLY A 229 -2.45 6.72 10.31
C GLY A 229 -2.42 6.43 8.80
N ILE A 230 -1.41 5.74 8.32
CA ILE A 230 -1.37 5.25 6.94
C ILE A 230 -1.81 3.79 6.93
N LEU A 231 -3.04 3.54 6.47
CA LEU A 231 -3.65 2.22 6.41
C LEU A 231 -3.45 1.62 5.03
N SER A 232 -2.63 0.59 4.96
CA SER A 232 -2.34 -0.15 3.75
C SER A 232 -1.96 -1.60 4.05
N SER A 233 -1.66 -2.37 3.02
CA SER A 233 -1.13 -3.72 3.15
C SER A 233 0.31 -3.71 3.60
N GLN A 234 0.72 -4.69 4.40
CA GLN A 234 2.05 -4.77 4.99
C GLN A 234 3.19 -4.54 3.99
N TYR A 235 3.13 -5.20 2.83
CA TYR A 235 4.18 -5.11 1.81
C TYR A 235 4.35 -3.69 1.24
N GLN A 236 3.29 -2.87 1.23
CA GLN A 236 3.26 -1.54 0.64
C GLN A 236 3.66 -0.43 1.61
N LEU A 237 3.57 -0.67 2.93
CA LEU A 237 3.82 0.34 3.96
C LEU A 237 5.21 0.97 3.88
N PHE A 238 6.22 0.22 3.43
CA PHE A 238 7.57 0.77 3.22
C PHE A 238 7.55 1.94 2.22
N HIS A 239 6.91 1.75 1.05
CA HIS A 239 6.77 2.79 0.05
C HIS A 239 5.91 3.95 0.55
N CYS A 240 4.80 3.66 1.21
CA CYS A 240 3.93 4.69 1.76
C CYS A 240 4.70 5.60 2.73
N MET A 241 5.46 5.01 3.64
CA MET A 241 6.27 5.76 4.61
C MET A 241 7.45 6.48 3.98
N ALA A 242 8.02 5.95 2.90
CA ALA A 242 9.09 6.65 2.18
C ALA A 242 8.60 7.97 1.58
N PHE A 243 7.39 7.98 1.01
CA PHE A 243 6.77 9.21 0.47
C PHE A 243 6.21 10.12 1.56
N ALA A 244 5.62 9.56 2.62
CA ALA A 244 5.04 10.34 3.71
C ALA A 244 6.11 11.13 4.49
N LYS A 245 7.31 10.57 4.69
CA LYS A 245 8.39 11.24 5.43
C LYS A 245 8.96 12.47 4.74
N GLU A 246 8.65 12.72 3.49
CA GLU A 246 8.98 13.97 2.80
C GLU A 246 8.19 15.16 3.40
N GLU A 247 7.03 14.88 3.99
CA GLU A 247 6.14 15.87 4.61
C GLU A 247 6.38 15.94 6.13
N GLN A 248 7.01 17.01 6.57
CA GLN A 248 7.43 17.17 7.99
C GLN A 248 6.33 17.75 8.89
N GLU A 249 5.20 18.15 8.32
CA GLU A 249 4.09 18.76 9.04
C GLU A 249 3.19 17.77 9.78
N TYR A 250 3.41 16.46 9.59
CA TYR A 250 2.57 15.38 10.12
C TYR A 250 3.39 14.35 10.91
N TYR A 251 2.77 13.79 11.92
CA TYR A 251 3.29 12.61 12.60
C TYR A 251 2.63 11.35 12.03
N PHE A 252 3.42 10.45 11.45
CA PHE A 252 2.90 9.29 10.74
C PHE A 252 3.01 7.99 11.53
N VAL A 253 1.89 7.25 11.56
CA VAL A 253 1.79 5.90 12.12
C VAL A 253 1.34 4.93 11.04
N THR A 254 1.90 3.72 11.02
CA THR A 254 1.51 2.69 10.05
C THR A 254 0.41 1.79 10.61
N MET A 255 -0.60 1.51 9.78
CA MET A 255 -1.68 0.57 10.05
C MET A 255 -1.65 -0.54 8.99
N SER A 256 -1.30 -1.76 9.40
CA SER A 256 -1.09 -2.88 8.49
C SER A 256 -2.32 -3.77 8.42
N ALA A 257 -2.99 -3.81 7.28
CA ALA A 257 -4.02 -4.79 7.00
C ALA A 257 -3.39 -6.15 6.63
N GLU A 258 -4.05 -7.23 7.04
CA GLU A 258 -3.65 -8.59 6.70
C GLU A 258 -3.93 -8.89 5.22
N GLU A 259 -3.07 -9.70 4.60
CA GLU A 259 -3.24 -10.15 3.23
C GLU A 259 -3.71 -11.59 3.16
N PRO A 260 -4.55 -11.95 2.17
CA PRO A 260 -4.81 -13.34 1.87
C PRO A 260 -3.52 -14.09 1.56
N LEU A 261 -3.29 -15.23 2.25
CA LEU A 261 -2.04 -15.98 2.16
C LEU A 261 -1.64 -16.33 0.71
N TYR A 262 -2.61 -16.62 -0.14
CA TYR A 262 -2.37 -16.97 -1.54
C TYR A 262 -1.91 -15.80 -2.41
N LEU A 263 -2.10 -14.55 -1.97
CA LEU A 263 -1.64 -13.33 -2.67
C LEU A 263 -0.27 -12.86 -2.22
N ILE A 264 0.21 -13.29 -1.05
CA ILE A 264 1.49 -12.88 -0.48
C ILE A 264 2.66 -13.05 -1.48
N PRO A 265 2.84 -14.21 -2.17
CA PRO A 265 3.95 -14.37 -3.11
C PRO A 265 3.89 -13.36 -4.26
N HIS A 266 2.68 -13.06 -4.76
CA HIS A 266 2.49 -12.11 -5.85
C HIS A 266 2.84 -10.69 -5.41
N TYR A 267 2.25 -10.22 -4.32
CA TYR A 267 2.44 -8.85 -3.84
C TYR A 267 3.89 -8.57 -3.41
N TYR A 268 4.53 -9.48 -2.69
CA TYR A 268 5.95 -9.30 -2.33
C TYR A 268 6.86 -9.32 -3.55
N THR A 269 6.59 -10.16 -4.56
CA THR A 269 7.36 -10.17 -5.80
C THR A 269 7.22 -8.84 -6.54
N ARG A 270 6.01 -8.32 -6.68
CA ARG A 270 5.73 -7.01 -7.30
C ARG A 270 6.41 -5.88 -6.55
N GLU A 271 6.32 -5.88 -5.23
CA GLU A 271 6.87 -4.83 -4.38
C GLU A 271 8.41 -4.80 -4.41
N VAL A 272 9.05 -5.97 -4.33
CA VAL A 272 10.51 -6.07 -4.48
C VAL A 272 10.96 -5.53 -5.84
N LEU A 273 10.24 -5.85 -6.92
CA LEU A 273 10.54 -5.32 -8.25
C LEU A 273 10.32 -3.81 -8.30
N SER A 274 9.26 -3.30 -7.69
CA SER A 274 8.98 -1.85 -7.61
C SER A 274 10.08 -1.10 -6.87
N VAL A 275 10.56 -1.61 -5.73
CA VAL A 275 11.69 -1.02 -4.99
C VAL A 275 12.97 -1.03 -5.81
N LEU A 276 13.27 -2.14 -6.49
CA LEU A 276 14.48 -2.25 -7.30
C LEU A 276 14.44 -1.31 -8.51
N LEU A 277 13.31 -1.24 -9.20
CA LEU A 277 13.13 -0.34 -10.35
C LEU A 277 13.05 1.12 -9.93
N GLY A 278 12.33 1.43 -8.86
CA GLY A 278 12.20 2.79 -8.32
C GLY A 278 13.56 3.39 -7.96
N ARG A 279 14.45 2.62 -7.31
CA ARG A 279 15.82 3.06 -7.01
C ARG A 279 16.69 3.20 -8.26
N LEU A 280 16.54 2.31 -9.25
CA LEU A 280 17.29 2.39 -10.51
C LEU A 280 16.92 3.65 -11.33
N PHE A 281 15.66 4.07 -11.26
CA PHE A 281 15.15 5.23 -11.99
C PHE A 281 15.01 6.50 -11.14
N HIS A 282 15.60 6.54 -9.94
CA HIS A 282 15.61 7.70 -9.02
C HIS A 282 14.19 8.20 -8.69
N GLN A 283 13.23 7.29 -8.55
CA GLN A 283 11.82 7.60 -8.22
C GLN A 283 11.50 7.44 -6.73
N ILE A 284 12.46 6.89 -5.97
CA ILE A 284 12.39 6.71 -4.50
C ILE A 284 13.76 7.08 -3.91
#